data_db7ce472b3eeea9711cc5bf7f52e73bd
#
_entry.id   db7ce472b3eeea9711cc5bf7f52e73bd
#
_cell.length_a   1.000
_cell.length_b   1.000
_cell.length_c   1.000
_cell.angle_alpha   90.00
_cell.angle_beta   90.00
_cell.angle_gamma   90.00
#
_symmetry.space_group_name_H-M   'P 1'
#
loop_
_entity.id
_entity.type
_entity.pdbx_description
1 polymer ?
#
loop_
_entity_poly.entity_id
_entity_poly.type
_entity_poly.pdbx_seq_one_letter_code
_entity_poly.pdbx_strand_id
1 'polypeptide(L)'
;YMSGWTYPYASDLNLTKQALLIAAGESPDALIKNRQPVDFETSELCKNAELPYQLFEVPCKRTSAERAWMSIPGTVEYIENITEYTDKAVFDFLPRATVKIGGKVDFPRNNVEKCGNIIAVSNKDDIAVKAAEDAVSNVFITLKPNTRETDDYLDGKINSDEKDFPPPAFGRLKSEEEESIKGIIPADEKVVNYIPEILKNAEYQNKRDWNYNTILQSAQKFDELRKKHPQLDAKKFWKALVRGGLQAAVYISDSTSGSL
;
A
#
# COMPACT_ATOMS: atom_id res chain seq x y z
N TYR A 1 4.80 -0.45 14.67
CA TYR A 1 4.72 0.95 14.21
C TYR A 1 3.73 1.76 15.05
N MET A 2 2.55 1.24 15.42
CA MET A 2 1.54 1.99 16.19
C MET A 2 2.11 2.62 17.47
N SER A 3 2.72 1.83 18.35
CA SER A 3 3.25 2.33 19.64
C SER A 3 4.47 3.20 19.52
N GLY A 4 5.34 2.95 18.52
CA GLY A 4 6.61 3.64 18.35
C GLY A 4 6.54 4.90 17.48
N TRP A 5 5.52 5.02 16.61
CA TRP A 5 5.42 6.08 15.63
C TRP A 5 4.02 6.70 15.55
N THR A 6 3.02 5.95 15.08
CA THR A 6 1.69 6.52 14.81
C THR A 6 1.07 7.16 16.04
N TYR A 7 1.09 6.45 17.16
CA TYR A 7 0.53 6.96 18.40
C TYR A 7 1.29 8.14 18.99
N PRO A 8 2.65 8.14 19.09
CA PRO A 8 3.39 9.31 19.52
C PRO A 8 3.12 10.58 18.72
N TYR A 9 2.97 10.49 17.41
CA TYR A 9 2.62 11.63 16.57
C TYR A 9 1.19 12.13 16.77
N ALA A 10 0.26 11.25 17.17
CA ALA A 10 -1.12 11.64 17.49
C ALA A 10 -1.25 12.27 18.88
N SER A 11 -0.54 11.73 19.88
CA SER A 11 -0.72 12.07 21.32
C SER A 11 0.37 12.94 21.93
N ASP A 12 1.51 13.14 21.25
CA ASP A 12 2.75 13.70 21.79
C ASP A 12 3.39 12.85 22.92
N LEU A 13 2.99 11.59 23.05
CA LEU A 13 3.49 10.70 24.09
C LEU A 13 4.14 9.44 23.51
N ASN A 14 5.41 9.23 23.81
CA ASN A 14 6.10 7.99 23.45
C ASN A 14 5.80 6.90 24.48
N LEU A 15 4.77 6.09 24.21
CA LEU A 15 4.35 4.98 25.09
C LEU A 15 5.46 3.94 25.30
N THR A 16 6.25 3.65 24.27
CA THR A 16 7.38 2.70 24.39
C THR A 16 8.38 3.18 25.42
N LYS A 17 8.72 4.49 25.39
CA LYS A 17 9.58 5.09 26.42
C LYS A 17 8.96 4.96 27.82
N GLN A 18 7.66 5.25 27.97
CA GLN A 18 6.99 5.14 29.25
C GLN A 18 6.98 3.70 29.79
N ALA A 19 6.74 2.72 28.93
CA ALA A 19 6.80 1.31 29.29
C ALA A 19 8.20 0.88 29.74
N LEU A 20 9.26 1.37 29.08
CA LEU A 20 10.64 1.11 29.47
C LEU A 20 10.98 1.73 30.83
N LEU A 21 10.52 2.95 31.11
CA LEU A 21 10.70 3.59 32.42
C LEU A 21 10.03 2.75 33.53
N ILE A 22 8.80 2.32 33.34
CA ILE A 22 8.09 1.43 34.29
C ILE A 22 8.88 0.13 34.53
N ALA A 23 9.35 -0.50 33.43
CA ALA A 23 10.13 -1.73 33.55
C ALA A 23 11.48 -1.56 34.27
N ALA A 24 12.05 -0.36 34.20
CA ALA A 24 13.25 0.03 34.93
C ALA A 24 13.02 0.46 36.38
N GLY A 25 11.77 0.48 36.85
CA GLY A 25 11.42 0.97 38.17
C GLY A 25 11.39 2.52 38.28
N GLU A 26 11.41 3.21 37.15
CA GLU A 26 11.37 4.66 37.06
C GLU A 26 9.93 5.17 36.90
N SER A 27 9.70 6.43 37.27
CA SER A 27 8.38 7.05 37.15
C SER A 27 8.05 7.41 35.69
N PRO A 28 6.88 7.01 35.16
CA PRO A 28 6.43 7.41 33.82
C PRO A 28 5.71 8.78 33.89
N ASP A 29 6.39 9.82 34.33
CA ASP A 29 5.79 11.14 34.64
C ASP A 29 5.00 11.73 33.47
N ALA A 30 5.49 11.56 32.23
CA ALA A 30 4.79 12.07 31.06
C ALA A 30 3.46 11.33 30.83
N LEU A 31 3.41 10.03 31.09
CA LEU A 31 2.16 9.25 31.03
C LEU A 31 1.19 9.71 32.12
N ILE A 32 1.67 9.83 33.36
CA ILE A 32 0.86 10.25 34.51
C ILE A 32 0.24 11.63 34.28
N LYS A 33 1.04 12.56 33.73
CA LYS A 33 0.60 13.94 33.46
C LYS A 33 -0.45 14.04 32.34
N ASN A 34 -0.36 13.19 31.31
CA ASN A 34 -1.18 13.31 30.11
C ASN A 34 -2.37 12.34 30.08
N ARG A 35 -2.47 11.40 31.04
CA ARG A 35 -3.59 10.48 31.13
C ARG A 35 -4.81 11.13 31.77
N GLN A 36 -5.99 10.70 31.36
CA GLN A 36 -7.26 11.05 31.97
C GLN A 36 -8.07 9.78 32.26
N PRO A 37 -8.95 9.79 33.30
CA PRO A 37 -9.82 8.66 33.57
C PRO A 37 -10.76 8.42 32.41
N VAL A 38 -10.98 7.14 32.06
CA VAL A 38 -12.00 6.75 31.10
C VAL A 38 -13.34 6.78 31.81
N ASP A 39 -14.33 7.47 31.26
CA ASP A 39 -15.71 7.41 31.67
C ASP A 39 -16.35 6.16 31.07
N PHE A 40 -16.66 5.20 31.95
CA PHE A 40 -17.26 3.92 31.56
C PHE A 40 -18.70 4.05 31.06
N GLU A 41 -19.41 5.09 31.44
CA GLU A 41 -20.81 5.28 31.03
C GLU A 41 -20.90 5.78 29.60
N THR A 42 -19.95 6.61 29.19
CA THR A 42 -19.91 7.21 27.84
C THR A 42 -18.99 6.49 26.87
N SER A 43 -18.03 5.71 27.35
CA SER A 43 -17.08 4.97 26.51
C SER A 43 -17.73 3.75 25.87
N GLU A 44 -17.87 3.74 24.55
CA GLU A 44 -18.40 2.59 23.81
C GLU A 44 -17.58 1.30 24.01
N LEU A 45 -16.27 1.43 24.28
CA LEU A 45 -15.37 0.31 24.55
C LEU A 45 -15.58 -0.31 25.93
N CYS A 46 -16.11 0.45 26.88
CA CYS A 46 -16.20 0.06 28.29
C CYS A 46 -17.63 -0.05 28.82
N LYS A 47 -18.63 0.30 28.03
CA LYS A 47 -20.03 0.45 28.40
C LYS A 47 -20.67 -0.75 29.13
N ASN A 48 -20.05 -1.93 29.03
CA ASN A 48 -20.54 -3.15 29.71
C ASN A 48 -19.42 -3.88 30.46
N ALA A 49 -18.28 -3.19 30.72
CA ALA A 49 -17.15 -3.81 31.39
C ALA A 49 -17.19 -3.51 32.90
N GLU A 50 -17.43 -4.53 33.71
CA GLU A 50 -17.16 -4.45 35.13
C GLU A 50 -15.68 -4.72 35.39
N LEU A 51 -14.88 -3.64 35.51
CA LEU A 51 -13.47 -3.75 35.80
C LEU A 51 -13.19 -3.37 37.26
N PRO A 52 -12.35 -4.15 37.95
CA PRO A 52 -12.00 -3.89 39.35
C PRO A 52 -11.07 -2.70 39.56
N TYR A 53 -10.73 -1.97 38.46
CA TYR A 53 -9.76 -0.87 38.48
C TYR A 53 -10.18 0.22 37.48
N GLN A 54 -9.77 1.45 37.78
CA GLN A 54 -9.94 2.60 36.88
C GLN A 54 -9.04 2.46 35.64
N LEU A 55 -9.64 2.54 34.46
CA LEU A 55 -8.89 2.71 33.21
C LEU A 55 -8.55 4.18 32.99
N PHE A 56 -7.45 4.38 32.30
CA PHE A 56 -6.99 5.69 31.86
C PHE A 56 -6.71 5.65 30.35
N GLU A 57 -7.00 6.73 29.68
CA GLU A 57 -6.62 6.97 28.30
C GLU A 57 -5.68 8.15 28.19
N VAL A 58 -4.92 8.21 27.11
CA VAL A 58 -4.19 9.40 26.71
C VAL A 58 -4.81 9.93 25.43
N PRO A 59 -5.46 11.11 25.46
CA PRO A 59 -6.16 11.63 24.32
C PRO A 59 -5.22 11.93 23.16
N CYS A 60 -5.65 11.58 21.96
CA CYS A 60 -4.99 12.03 20.74
C CYS A 60 -5.34 13.50 20.47
N LYS A 61 -4.32 14.30 20.16
CA LYS A 61 -4.48 15.74 19.88
C LYS A 61 -4.67 16.01 18.39
N ARG A 62 -4.36 15.01 17.56
CA ARG A 62 -4.42 15.07 16.10
C ARG A 62 -4.51 13.67 15.52
N THR A 63 -4.81 13.59 14.24
CA THR A 63 -4.81 12.32 13.52
C THR A 63 -3.43 12.03 12.96
N SER A 64 -2.99 10.80 13.18
CA SER A 64 -1.80 10.22 12.54
C SER A 64 -2.25 9.02 11.73
N ALA A 65 -2.28 9.17 10.41
CA ALA A 65 -2.69 8.13 9.48
C ALA A 65 -1.48 7.38 8.93
N GLU A 66 -1.44 6.07 9.10
CA GLU A 66 -0.41 5.21 8.51
C GLU A 66 -1.00 4.41 7.34
N ARG A 67 -0.27 4.38 6.22
CA ARG A 67 -0.56 3.51 5.07
C ARG A 67 0.71 2.80 4.63
N ALA A 68 0.57 1.52 4.32
CA ALA A 68 1.68 0.72 3.79
C ALA A 68 1.61 0.67 2.27
N TRP A 69 2.77 0.54 1.62
CA TRP A 69 2.81 0.14 0.22
C TRP A 69 3.40 -1.25 0.06
N MET A 70 3.00 -1.88 -1.02
CA MET A 70 3.30 -3.28 -1.30
C MET A 70 3.79 -3.45 -2.73
N SER A 71 4.41 -4.58 -2.99
CA SER A 71 4.80 -5.03 -4.32
C SER A 71 4.41 -6.49 -4.52
N ILE A 72 4.39 -6.91 -5.77
CA ILE A 72 4.35 -8.33 -6.13
C ILE A 72 5.73 -8.95 -5.90
N PRO A 73 5.83 -10.30 -5.81
CA PRO A 73 7.11 -10.98 -5.62
C PRO A 73 8.12 -10.68 -6.74
N GLY A 74 9.38 -10.47 -6.37
CA GLY A 74 10.46 -10.22 -7.31
C GLY A 74 11.71 -9.64 -6.67
N THR A 75 12.66 -9.24 -7.50
CA THR A 75 13.87 -8.52 -7.07
C THR A 75 13.71 -7.04 -7.43
N VAL A 76 13.88 -6.16 -6.48
CA VAL A 76 13.73 -4.71 -6.66
C VAL A 76 14.87 -4.18 -7.51
N GLU A 77 14.55 -3.50 -8.60
CA GLU A 77 15.52 -2.83 -9.47
C GLU A 77 15.57 -1.33 -9.19
N TYR A 78 14.42 -0.71 -8.93
CA TYR A 78 14.31 0.71 -8.65
C TYR A 78 13.15 0.99 -7.69
N ILE A 79 13.30 2.04 -6.87
CA ILE A 79 12.26 2.54 -5.98
C ILE A 79 12.22 4.05 -6.10
N GLU A 80 11.06 4.59 -6.41
CA GLU A 80 10.76 6.00 -6.27
C GLU A 80 9.69 6.19 -5.18
N ASN A 81 9.93 7.16 -4.32
CA ASN A 81 9.11 7.43 -3.16
C ASN A 81 8.91 8.93 -3.02
N ILE A 82 7.71 9.34 -2.61
CA ILE A 82 7.46 10.74 -2.24
C ILE A 82 8.13 11.00 -0.89
N THR A 83 8.98 12.00 -0.85
CA THR A 83 9.71 12.41 0.37
C THR A 83 9.07 13.61 1.06
N GLU A 84 8.23 14.38 0.36
CA GLU A 84 7.58 15.58 0.87
C GLU A 84 6.11 15.61 0.44
N TYR A 85 5.28 16.23 1.26
CA TYR A 85 3.88 16.50 0.96
C TYR A 85 3.61 18.01 1.04
N THR A 86 2.99 18.56 0.02
CA THR A 86 2.91 20.02 -0.18
C THR A 86 1.77 20.70 0.57
N ASP A 87 0.77 19.95 1.04
CA ASP A 87 -0.35 20.52 1.80
C ASP A 87 0.13 20.92 3.20
N LYS A 88 0.06 22.23 3.50
CA LYS A 88 0.46 22.80 4.80
C LYS A 88 -0.40 22.34 5.97
N ALA A 89 -1.55 21.71 5.72
CA ALA A 89 -2.38 21.12 6.76
C ALA A 89 -1.83 19.75 7.24
N VAL A 90 -0.82 19.21 6.55
CA VAL A 90 -0.04 18.04 6.98
C VAL A 90 1.21 18.53 7.68
N PHE A 91 1.28 18.33 9.00
CA PHE A 91 2.38 18.85 9.83
C PHE A 91 3.64 17.99 9.78
N ASP A 92 3.42 16.67 9.79
CA ASP A 92 4.48 15.68 9.72
C ASP A 92 4.17 14.69 8.60
N PHE A 93 5.17 14.40 7.80
CA PHE A 93 5.10 13.46 6.71
C PHE A 93 6.34 12.56 6.73
N LEU A 94 6.14 11.28 7.01
CA LEU A 94 7.21 10.34 7.35
C LEU A 94 7.19 9.12 6.42
N PRO A 95 7.75 9.23 5.22
CA PRO A 95 7.90 8.10 4.31
C PRO A 95 9.06 7.21 4.75
N ARG A 96 8.85 5.89 4.72
CA ARG A 96 9.87 4.91 5.07
C ARG A 96 9.82 3.70 4.17
N ALA A 97 10.86 3.47 3.39
CA ALA A 97 11.08 2.21 2.69
C ALA A 97 11.72 1.17 3.61
N THR A 98 11.22 -0.06 3.58
CA THR A 98 11.82 -1.22 4.27
C THR A 98 12.58 -2.11 3.30
N VAL A 99 12.28 -2.01 2.02
CA VAL A 99 12.96 -2.72 0.92
C VAL A 99 14.07 -1.88 0.32
N LYS A 100 15.04 -2.53 -0.31
CA LYS A 100 16.21 -1.90 -0.93
C LYS A 100 16.38 -2.37 -2.37
N ILE A 101 17.00 -1.55 -3.20
CA ILE A 101 17.44 -1.94 -4.55
C ILE A 101 18.34 -3.17 -4.46
N GLY A 102 18.10 -4.16 -5.32
CA GLY A 102 18.74 -5.48 -5.32
C GLY A 102 18.19 -6.45 -4.28
N GLY A 103 17.31 -6.00 -3.37
CA GLY A 103 16.65 -6.86 -2.40
C GLY A 103 15.46 -7.60 -3.02
N LYS A 104 15.13 -8.76 -2.43
CA LYS A 104 13.91 -9.48 -2.76
C LYS A 104 12.72 -8.88 -2.04
N VAL A 105 11.60 -8.87 -2.74
CA VAL A 105 10.29 -8.56 -2.17
C VAL A 105 9.36 -9.73 -2.38
N ASP A 106 8.42 -9.87 -1.48
CA ASP A 106 7.33 -10.81 -1.58
C ASP A 106 6.03 -10.10 -1.22
N PHE A 107 4.89 -10.69 -1.51
CA PHE A 107 3.64 -10.18 -1.01
C PHE A 107 3.58 -10.38 0.51
N PRO A 108 3.23 -9.34 1.30
CA PRO A 108 3.31 -9.44 2.75
C PRO A 108 2.27 -10.43 3.31
N ARG A 109 2.73 -11.37 4.14
CA ARG A 109 1.89 -12.31 4.90
C ARG A 109 1.53 -11.79 6.28
N ASN A 110 2.17 -10.71 6.66
CA ASN A 110 1.94 -10.01 7.93
C ASN A 110 2.33 -8.54 7.79
N ASN A 111 2.02 -7.73 8.80
CA ASN A 111 2.25 -6.29 8.81
C ASN A 111 3.73 -5.87 8.86
N VAL A 112 4.67 -6.80 9.02
CA VAL A 112 6.12 -6.53 9.04
C VAL A 112 6.73 -6.64 7.64
N GLU A 113 6.17 -7.48 6.78
CA GLU A 113 6.70 -7.80 5.45
C GLU A 113 6.31 -6.77 4.36
N LYS A 114 5.67 -5.67 4.74
CA LYS A 114 5.36 -4.57 3.80
C LYS A 114 6.64 -3.94 3.22
N CYS A 115 6.56 -3.42 2.01
CA CYS A 115 7.71 -2.78 1.33
C CYS A 115 8.08 -1.43 1.95
N GLY A 116 7.14 -0.81 2.61
CA GLY A 116 7.34 0.43 3.34
C GLY A 116 6.02 1.00 3.86
N ASN A 117 6.09 2.16 4.49
CA ASN A 117 4.92 2.86 5.00
C ASN A 117 5.13 4.36 4.98
N ILE A 118 4.02 5.07 5.04
CA ILE A 118 3.95 6.51 5.16
C ILE A 118 3.06 6.83 6.36
N ILE A 119 3.50 7.77 7.17
CA ILE A 119 2.70 8.38 8.24
C ILE A 119 2.48 9.83 7.86
N ALA A 120 1.23 10.26 7.83
CA ALA A 120 0.84 11.65 7.65
C ALA A 120 0.05 12.13 8.87
N VAL A 121 0.35 13.32 9.35
CA VAL A 121 -0.21 13.88 10.58
C VAL A 121 -0.92 15.21 10.29
N SER A 122 -2.18 15.32 10.72
CA SER A 122 -3.00 16.52 10.55
C SER A 122 -3.98 16.68 11.72
N ASN A 123 -4.48 17.91 11.91
CA ASN A 123 -5.60 18.15 12.83
C ASN A 123 -6.96 17.68 12.26
N LYS A 124 -6.99 17.27 10.99
CA LYS A 124 -8.19 16.77 10.31
C LYS A 124 -7.96 15.35 9.81
N ASP A 125 -8.88 14.46 10.14
CA ASP A 125 -8.80 13.05 9.84
C ASP A 125 -8.74 12.77 8.35
N ASP A 126 -9.63 13.39 7.59
CA ASP A 126 -9.73 13.27 6.14
C ASP A 126 -8.44 13.71 5.43
N ILE A 127 -7.80 14.78 5.91
CA ILE A 127 -6.54 15.28 5.35
C ILE A 127 -5.39 14.31 5.64
N ALA A 128 -5.26 13.83 6.87
CA ALA A 128 -4.20 12.88 7.23
C ALA A 128 -4.33 11.57 6.44
N VAL A 129 -5.55 11.03 6.37
CA VAL A 129 -5.85 9.79 5.62
C VAL A 129 -5.57 9.99 4.14
N LYS A 130 -6.11 11.06 3.54
CA LYS A 130 -5.90 11.36 2.13
C LYS A 130 -4.43 11.55 1.80
N ALA A 131 -3.68 12.26 2.60
CA ALA A 131 -2.25 12.49 2.38
C ALA A 131 -1.47 11.17 2.38
N ALA A 132 -1.76 10.27 3.33
CA ALA A 132 -1.10 8.97 3.38
C ALA A 132 -1.47 8.07 2.18
N GLU A 133 -2.74 8.08 1.74
CA GLU A 133 -3.21 7.32 0.57
C GLU A 133 -2.64 7.88 -0.75
N ASP A 134 -2.70 9.20 -0.94
CA ASP A 134 -2.12 9.86 -2.11
C ASP A 134 -0.61 9.56 -2.21
N ALA A 135 0.10 9.62 -1.10
CA ALA A 135 1.52 9.33 -1.08
C ALA A 135 1.83 7.87 -1.45
N VAL A 136 1.11 6.91 -0.87
CA VAL A 136 1.29 5.48 -1.21
C VAL A 136 0.96 5.22 -2.67
N SER A 137 -0.09 5.84 -3.20
CA SER A 137 -0.47 5.69 -4.60
C SER A 137 0.62 6.17 -5.59
N ASN A 138 1.52 7.04 -5.14
CA ASN A 138 2.63 7.57 -5.95
C ASN A 138 3.98 6.91 -5.65
N VAL A 139 4.03 5.90 -4.80
CA VAL A 139 5.23 5.05 -4.68
C VAL A 139 5.34 4.16 -5.90
N PHE A 140 6.52 4.13 -6.47
CA PHE A 140 6.82 3.35 -7.66
C PHE A 140 7.97 2.38 -7.40
N ILE A 141 7.75 1.11 -7.68
CA ILE A 141 8.74 0.04 -7.55
C ILE A 141 8.83 -0.69 -8.89
N THR A 142 10.02 -0.78 -9.47
CA THR A 142 10.28 -1.67 -10.60
C THR A 142 10.96 -2.94 -10.12
N LEU A 143 10.62 -4.04 -10.77
CA LEU A 143 11.21 -5.34 -10.51
C LEU A 143 12.11 -5.73 -11.67
N LYS A 144 13.16 -6.49 -11.37
CA LYS A 144 14.04 -7.05 -12.37
C LYS A 144 13.24 -7.89 -13.38
N PRO A 145 13.31 -7.59 -14.68
CA PRO A 145 12.52 -8.28 -15.70
C PRO A 145 12.98 -9.74 -15.88
N ASN A 146 12.11 -10.55 -16.48
CA ASN A 146 12.36 -11.96 -16.83
C ASN A 146 12.80 -12.83 -15.64
N THR A 147 12.15 -12.68 -14.48
CA THR A 147 12.39 -13.49 -13.30
C THR A 147 11.26 -14.50 -13.09
N ARG A 148 11.64 -15.78 -12.87
CA ARG A 148 10.68 -16.86 -12.66
C ARG A 148 9.72 -16.58 -11.50
N GLU A 149 10.20 -15.98 -10.44
CA GLU A 149 9.43 -15.67 -9.24
C GLU A 149 8.23 -14.75 -9.55
N THR A 150 8.48 -13.68 -10.32
CA THR A 150 7.43 -12.75 -10.75
C THR A 150 6.50 -13.38 -11.80
N ASP A 151 7.07 -14.13 -12.75
CA ASP A 151 6.28 -14.83 -13.76
C ASP A 151 5.33 -15.85 -13.12
N ASP A 152 5.82 -16.68 -12.20
CA ASP A 152 5.01 -17.68 -11.50
C ASP A 152 3.90 -17.02 -10.66
N TYR A 153 4.14 -15.83 -10.09
CA TYR A 153 3.10 -15.05 -9.44
C TYR A 153 2.04 -14.58 -10.44
N LEU A 154 2.46 -13.97 -11.54
CA LEU A 154 1.54 -13.42 -12.56
C LEU A 154 0.73 -14.51 -13.25
N ASP A 155 1.31 -15.69 -13.43
CA ASP A 155 0.64 -16.89 -13.96
C ASP A 155 -0.30 -17.58 -12.96
N GLY A 156 -0.27 -17.18 -11.69
CA GLY A 156 -1.08 -17.77 -10.63
C GLY A 156 -0.57 -19.10 -10.10
N LYS A 157 0.71 -19.42 -10.33
CA LYS A 157 1.34 -20.66 -9.87
C LYS A 157 1.82 -20.60 -8.41
N ILE A 158 2.07 -19.39 -7.86
CA ILE A 158 2.48 -19.20 -6.48
C ILE A 158 1.25 -19.28 -5.57
N ASN A 159 1.40 -20.00 -4.46
CA ASN A 159 0.37 -20.19 -3.42
C ASN A 159 -0.94 -20.76 -3.95
N SER A 160 -0.85 -21.73 -4.87
CA SER A 160 -2.01 -22.40 -5.42
C SER A 160 -2.89 -23.10 -4.35
N ASP A 161 -2.32 -23.44 -3.22
CA ASP A 161 -2.99 -24.16 -2.13
C ASP A 161 -3.74 -23.24 -1.17
N GLU A 162 -3.36 -21.96 -1.10
CA GLU A 162 -4.05 -20.94 -0.33
C GLU A 162 -4.96 -20.12 -1.26
N LYS A 163 -6.26 -20.36 -1.16
CA LYS A 163 -7.25 -19.58 -1.91
C LYS A 163 -7.03 -18.10 -1.59
N ASP A 164 -6.84 -17.32 -2.67
CA ASP A 164 -6.80 -15.86 -2.63
C ASP A 164 -5.65 -15.22 -1.84
N PHE A 165 -4.58 -15.97 -1.58
CA PHE A 165 -3.38 -15.38 -1.00
C PHE A 165 -2.12 -15.71 -1.83
N PRO A 166 -1.25 -14.72 -2.17
CA PRO A 166 -1.49 -13.29 -2.00
C PRO A 166 -2.70 -12.83 -2.82
N PRO A 167 -3.54 -11.93 -2.28
CA PRO A 167 -4.71 -11.46 -3.02
C PRO A 167 -4.26 -10.70 -4.27
N PRO A 168 -4.95 -10.86 -5.40
CA PRO A 168 -4.66 -10.07 -6.59
C PRO A 168 -5.05 -8.60 -6.38
N ALA A 169 -4.35 -7.69 -7.07
CA ALA A 169 -4.53 -6.24 -6.93
C ALA A 169 -5.99 -5.80 -7.17
N PHE A 170 -6.57 -6.23 -8.27
CA PHE A 170 -7.95 -5.90 -8.63
C PHE A 170 -8.86 -7.12 -8.71
N GLY A 171 -8.29 -8.31 -8.78
CA GLY A 171 -9.03 -9.56 -8.91
C GLY A 171 -8.33 -10.55 -9.84
N ARG A 172 -9.08 -11.58 -10.20
CA ARG A 172 -8.68 -12.56 -11.21
C ARG A 172 -9.68 -12.51 -12.35
N LEU A 173 -9.18 -12.37 -13.55
CA LEU A 173 -10.01 -12.54 -14.73
C LEU A 173 -10.43 -14.00 -14.84
N LYS A 174 -11.70 -14.23 -15.12
CA LYS A 174 -12.19 -15.56 -15.48
C LYS A 174 -11.65 -15.94 -16.88
N SER A 175 -11.61 -17.22 -17.19
CA SER A 175 -11.10 -17.68 -18.49
C SER A 175 -11.81 -17.02 -19.67
N GLU A 176 -13.12 -16.85 -19.59
CA GLU A 176 -13.93 -16.19 -20.62
C GLU A 176 -13.59 -14.69 -20.76
N GLU A 177 -13.33 -14.03 -19.63
CA GLU A 177 -12.90 -12.62 -19.60
C GLU A 177 -11.51 -12.45 -20.20
N GLU A 178 -10.56 -13.35 -19.85
CA GLU A 178 -9.23 -13.37 -20.47
C GLU A 178 -9.30 -13.59 -21.98
N GLU A 179 -10.15 -14.50 -22.45
CA GLU A 179 -10.33 -14.79 -23.87
C GLU A 179 -11.01 -13.63 -24.64
N SER A 180 -11.75 -12.76 -23.95
CA SER A 180 -12.35 -11.57 -24.55
C SER A 180 -11.30 -10.48 -24.85
N ILE A 181 -10.18 -10.46 -24.14
CA ILE A 181 -9.10 -9.50 -24.34
C ILE A 181 -8.22 -9.96 -25.49
N LYS A 182 -8.29 -9.27 -26.61
CA LYS A 182 -7.57 -9.62 -27.84
C LYS A 182 -6.80 -8.42 -28.37
N GLY A 183 -5.81 -8.74 -29.20
CA GLY A 183 -5.07 -7.74 -29.95
C GLY A 183 -3.76 -7.35 -29.31
N ILE A 184 -3.23 -6.27 -29.83
CA ILE A 184 -1.90 -5.76 -29.52
C ILE A 184 -2.06 -4.30 -29.16
N ILE A 185 -1.35 -3.87 -28.13
CA ILE A 185 -1.14 -2.45 -27.82
C ILE A 185 0.08 -2.02 -28.62
N PRO A 186 -0.07 -1.11 -29.61
CA PRO A 186 1.05 -0.68 -30.45
C PRO A 186 2.13 -0.01 -29.59
N ALA A 187 3.38 -0.11 -30.07
CA ALA A 187 4.50 0.59 -29.45
C ALA A 187 4.26 2.10 -29.44
N ASP A 188 4.70 2.76 -28.39
CA ASP A 188 4.60 4.21 -28.19
C ASP A 188 3.15 4.78 -28.10
N GLU A 189 2.12 3.92 -28.12
CA GLU A 189 0.74 4.32 -27.90
C GLU A 189 0.37 4.29 -26.41
N LYS A 190 -0.57 5.16 -25.99
CA LYS A 190 -1.02 5.18 -24.60
C LYS A 190 -1.88 3.95 -24.30
N VAL A 191 -1.47 3.14 -23.31
CA VAL A 191 -2.22 1.93 -22.93
C VAL A 191 -3.63 2.25 -22.42
N VAL A 192 -3.85 3.45 -21.86
CA VAL A 192 -5.17 3.89 -21.40
C VAL A 192 -6.22 3.88 -22.51
N ASN A 193 -5.82 4.04 -23.77
CA ASN A 193 -6.72 3.98 -24.93
C ASN A 193 -7.14 2.55 -25.28
N TYR A 194 -6.49 1.54 -24.70
CA TYR A 194 -6.69 0.13 -24.99
C TYR A 194 -7.29 -0.64 -23.81
N ILE A 195 -7.92 0.06 -22.84
CA ILE A 195 -8.59 -0.59 -21.70
C ILE A 195 -9.73 -1.47 -22.25
N PRO A 196 -9.72 -2.80 -22.00
CA PRO A 196 -10.74 -3.71 -22.45
C PRO A 196 -12.13 -3.36 -21.88
N GLU A 197 -13.19 -3.60 -22.64
CA GLU A 197 -14.57 -3.32 -22.20
C GLU A 197 -14.93 -4.02 -20.88
N ILE A 198 -14.42 -5.26 -20.69
CA ILE A 198 -14.65 -5.99 -19.44
C ILE A 198 -14.12 -5.26 -18.20
N LEU A 199 -13.02 -4.49 -18.34
CA LEU A 199 -12.44 -3.71 -17.25
C LEU A 199 -13.08 -2.33 -17.06
N LYS A 200 -14.03 -1.95 -17.93
CA LYS A 200 -14.78 -0.69 -17.81
C LYS A 200 -16.08 -0.86 -17.02
N ASN A 201 -16.44 -2.07 -16.62
CA ASN A 201 -17.61 -2.31 -15.80
C ASN A 201 -17.44 -1.82 -14.36
N ALA A 202 -18.54 -1.66 -13.62
CA ALA A 202 -18.56 -1.15 -12.26
C ALA A 202 -17.79 -2.06 -11.28
N GLU A 203 -17.70 -3.35 -11.56
CA GLU A 203 -16.98 -4.29 -10.72
C GLU A 203 -15.48 -3.96 -10.64
N TYR A 204 -14.87 -3.59 -11.76
CA TYR A 204 -13.44 -3.25 -11.81
C TYR A 204 -13.17 -1.78 -11.59
N GLN A 205 -14.05 -0.87 -12.04
CA GLN A 205 -13.84 0.58 -11.94
C GLN A 205 -13.79 1.10 -10.49
N ASN A 206 -14.52 0.46 -9.57
CA ASN A 206 -14.58 0.86 -8.16
C ASN A 206 -13.50 0.18 -7.29
N LYS A 207 -12.77 -0.80 -7.84
CA LYS A 207 -11.69 -1.47 -7.10
C LYS A 207 -10.44 -0.61 -7.06
N ARG A 208 -9.73 -0.71 -5.97
CA ARG A 208 -8.38 -0.15 -5.81
C ARG A 208 -7.40 -1.27 -5.50
N ASP A 209 -6.20 -1.13 -6.00
CA ASP A 209 -5.11 -2.02 -5.64
C ASP A 209 -4.60 -1.75 -4.21
N TRP A 210 -3.61 -2.50 -3.77
CA TRP A 210 -2.99 -2.36 -2.44
C TRP A 210 -2.35 -0.99 -2.22
N ASN A 211 -2.06 -0.27 -3.29
CA ASN A 211 -1.45 1.05 -3.27
C ASN A 211 -2.47 2.15 -3.63
N TYR A 212 -3.76 1.88 -3.46
CA TYR A 212 -4.88 2.81 -3.62
C TYR A 212 -5.14 3.32 -5.05
N ASN A 213 -4.53 2.74 -6.08
CA ASN A 213 -4.80 3.08 -7.46
C ASN A 213 -5.99 2.30 -8.02
N THR A 214 -6.81 2.92 -8.85
CA THR A 214 -7.76 2.24 -9.71
C THR A 214 -7.06 1.68 -10.95
N ILE A 215 -7.74 0.82 -11.73
CA ILE A 215 -7.21 0.32 -13.02
C ILE A 215 -6.89 1.49 -13.95
N LEU A 216 -7.78 2.47 -14.04
CA LEU A 216 -7.56 3.66 -14.87
C LEU A 216 -6.33 4.45 -14.42
N GLN A 217 -6.20 4.70 -13.11
CA GLN A 217 -5.04 5.40 -12.56
C GLN A 217 -3.74 4.61 -12.79
N SER A 218 -3.78 3.28 -12.65
CA SER A 218 -2.61 2.43 -12.94
C SER A 218 -2.21 2.49 -14.41
N ALA A 219 -3.17 2.50 -15.34
CA ALA A 219 -2.90 2.66 -16.78
C ALA A 219 -2.32 4.05 -17.10
N GLN A 220 -2.89 5.11 -16.52
CA GLN A 220 -2.40 6.48 -16.71
C GLN A 220 -0.96 6.64 -16.18
N LYS A 221 -0.68 6.12 -14.99
CA LYS A 221 0.66 6.12 -14.40
C LYS A 221 1.65 5.30 -15.23
N PHE A 222 1.21 4.17 -15.78
CA PHE A 222 2.04 3.42 -16.72
C PHE A 222 2.44 4.29 -17.91
N ASP A 223 1.50 4.99 -18.54
CA ASP A 223 1.77 5.89 -19.67
C ASP A 223 2.72 7.04 -19.32
N GLU A 224 2.66 7.54 -18.07
CA GLU A 224 3.59 8.56 -17.57
C GLU A 224 5.01 8.01 -17.37
N LEU A 225 5.14 6.80 -16.82
CA LEU A 225 6.40 6.15 -16.51
C LEU A 225 7.07 5.53 -17.74
N ARG A 226 6.28 5.04 -18.68
CA ARG A 226 6.71 4.36 -19.91
C ARG A 226 6.17 5.08 -21.13
N LYS A 227 6.62 6.33 -21.33
CA LYS A 227 6.32 7.14 -22.53
C LYS A 227 6.67 6.43 -23.84
N LYS A 228 7.63 5.52 -23.76
CA LYS A 228 8.00 4.59 -24.81
C LYS A 228 8.00 3.19 -24.24
N HIS A 229 7.27 2.31 -24.88
CA HIS A 229 7.20 0.90 -24.52
C HIS A 229 7.21 0.05 -25.81
N PRO A 230 7.59 -1.23 -25.75
CA PRO A 230 7.51 -2.11 -26.91
C PRO A 230 6.04 -2.40 -27.25
N GLN A 231 5.83 -3.00 -28.39
CA GLN A 231 4.55 -3.59 -28.71
C GLN A 231 4.18 -4.64 -27.68
N LEU A 232 2.98 -4.52 -27.08
CA LEU A 232 2.53 -5.38 -25.97
C LEU A 232 1.36 -6.28 -26.41
N ASP A 233 1.39 -7.53 -25.99
CA ASP A 233 0.21 -8.39 -26.05
C ASP A 233 -0.84 -7.87 -25.05
N ALA A 234 -2.02 -7.49 -25.54
CA ALA A 234 -3.05 -6.87 -24.73
C ALA A 234 -3.54 -7.80 -23.62
N LYS A 235 -3.73 -9.11 -23.92
CA LYS A 235 -4.17 -10.10 -22.95
C LYS A 235 -3.16 -10.24 -21.81
N LYS A 236 -1.87 -10.41 -22.14
CA LYS A 236 -0.79 -10.55 -21.17
C LYS A 236 -0.65 -9.30 -20.31
N PHE A 237 -0.72 -8.11 -20.90
CA PHE A 237 -0.60 -6.84 -20.22
C PHE A 237 -1.75 -6.61 -19.22
N TRP A 238 -2.99 -6.70 -19.66
CA TRP A 238 -4.15 -6.42 -18.81
C TRP A 238 -4.37 -7.49 -17.73
N LYS A 239 -4.08 -8.75 -18.03
CA LYS A 239 -4.07 -9.83 -17.04
C LYS A 239 -3.06 -9.54 -15.92
N ALA A 240 -1.86 -9.14 -16.28
CA ALA A 240 -0.82 -8.78 -15.31
C ALA A 240 -1.22 -7.55 -14.48
N LEU A 241 -1.75 -6.50 -15.10
CA LEU A 241 -2.22 -5.31 -14.40
C LEU A 241 -3.34 -5.64 -13.41
N VAL A 242 -4.33 -6.45 -13.81
CA VAL A 242 -5.42 -6.86 -12.91
C VAL A 242 -4.90 -7.66 -11.73
N ARG A 243 -3.90 -8.51 -11.93
CA ARG A 243 -3.35 -9.36 -10.88
C ARG A 243 -2.35 -8.65 -9.96
N GLY A 244 -1.50 -7.79 -10.51
CA GLY A 244 -0.37 -7.21 -9.78
C GLY A 244 -0.25 -5.69 -9.85
N GLY A 245 -1.30 -4.99 -10.31
CA GLY A 245 -1.33 -3.52 -10.37
C GLY A 245 -0.29 -2.93 -11.32
N LEU A 246 0.07 -1.68 -11.05
CA LEU A 246 1.03 -0.92 -11.86
C LEU A 246 2.39 -1.62 -11.99
N GLN A 247 2.90 -2.22 -10.90
CA GLN A 247 4.20 -2.90 -10.91
C GLN A 247 4.23 -4.07 -11.88
N ALA A 248 3.14 -4.83 -11.97
CA ALA A 248 3.03 -5.94 -12.92
C ALA A 248 2.95 -5.46 -14.38
N ALA A 249 2.22 -4.38 -14.63
CA ALA A 249 2.15 -3.77 -15.97
C ALA A 249 3.54 -3.31 -16.45
N VAL A 250 4.29 -2.64 -15.57
CA VAL A 250 5.66 -2.21 -15.84
C VAL A 250 6.58 -3.40 -16.07
N TYR A 251 6.49 -4.42 -15.21
CA TYR A 251 7.29 -5.65 -15.35
C TYR A 251 7.07 -6.33 -16.71
N ILE A 252 5.82 -6.43 -17.19
CA ILE A 252 5.52 -7.01 -18.52
C ILE A 252 6.16 -6.19 -19.63
N SER A 253 6.09 -4.85 -19.55
CA SER A 253 6.71 -3.97 -20.53
C SER A 253 8.24 -4.14 -20.58
N ASP A 254 8.87 -4.13 -19.40
CA ASP A 254 10.32 -4.23 -19.28
C ASP A 254 10.83 -5.63 -19.69
N SER A 255 10.08 -6.69 -19.36
CA SER A 255 10.37 -8.06 -19.79
C SER A 255 10.26 -8.25 -21.32
N THR A 256 9.35 -7.54 -21.97
CA THR A 256 9.20 -7.55 -23.43
C THR A 256 10.34 -6.81 -24.11
N SER A 257 10.81 -5.69 -23.53
CA SER A 257 11.93 -4.91 -24.06
C SER A 257 13.28 -5.63 -24.01
N GLY A 258 13.50 -6.46 -22.99
CA GLY A 258 14.75 -7.22 -22.82
C GLY A 258 14.84 -8.49 -23.67
N SER A 259 13.82 -8.78 -24.47
CA SER A 259 13.77 -9.95 -25.37
C SER A 259 14.16 -9.61 -26.81
N LEU A 260 14.55 -8.37 -27.08
CA LEU A 260 15.06 -7.87 -28.35
C LEU A 260 16.58 -7.72 -28.26
#